data_154718a26fc5ef6b35af36f0bec95916
#
_entry.id   154718a26fc5ef6b35af36f0bec95916
#
_cell.length_a   1.000
_cell.length_b   1.000
_cell.length_c   1.000
_cell.angle_alpha   90.00
_cell.angle_beta   90.00
_cell.angle_gamma   90.00
#
_symmetry.space_group_name_H-M   'P 1'
#
loop_
_entity.id
_entity.type
_entity.pdbx_description
1 polymer ?
#
loop_
_entity_poly.entity_id
_entity_poly.type
_entity_poly.pdbx_seq_one_letter_code
_entity_poly.pdbx_strand_id
1 'polypeptide(L)'
;MSTATTTYQQAPSQAHSQTGIVLLTYCLLGVFFGITLTKSEVLSWFRIQEMFRFQSPRMYEIIASAVVVAAASVAVIKRLGLKTISSEPIKIPPKSLGHGVRYAVGGTIFGLGWAFTGACPGPLFALVGNGVTVIIVAIASALAGTWLHGLLRPRLPH
;
A
#
# COMPACT_ATOMS: atom_id res chain seq x y z
N MET A 1 13.87 -34.73 -10.20
CA MET A 1 12.95 -34.23 -9.20
C MET A 1 13.80 -33.61 -8.10
N SER A 2 14.03 -32.32 -8.16
CA SER A 2 14.85 -31.59 -7.17
C SER A 2 13.99 -30.47 -6.61
N THR A 3 13.56 -30.65 -5.37
CA THR A 3 12.74 -29.73 -4.59
C THR A 3 13.60 -28.54 -4.19
N ALA A 4 13.49 -27.44 -4.93
CA ALA A 4 14.04 -26.15 -4.52
C ALA A 4 13.11 -25.55 -3.44
N THR A 5 13.35 -25.94 -2.20
CA THR A 5 12.79 -25.28 -1.04
C THR A 5 13.41 -23.89 -0.94
N THR A 6 12.70 -22.87 -1.43
CA THR A 6 13.12 -21.48 -1.22
C THR A 6 12.95 -21.15 0.25
N THR A 7 14.01 -21.35 0.99
CA THR A 7 14.15 -20.90 2.39
C THR A 7 14.07 -19.38 2.37
N TYR A 8 12.94 -18.84 2.79
CA TYR A 8 12.87 -17.43 3.23
C TYR A 8 13.69 -17.34 4.51
N GLN A 9 14.96 -17.07 4.34
CA GLN A 9 15.90 -16.90 5.43
C GLN A 9 15.46 -15.65 6.20
N GLN A 10 14.85 -15.87 7.36
CA GLN A 10 14.57 -14.86 8.37
C GLN A 10 15.88 -14.14 8.65
N ALA A 11 15.90 -12.83 8.41
CA ALA A 11 17.01 -11.99 8.80
C ALA A 11 17.21 -12.10 10.33
N PRO A 12 18.43 -12.29 10.81
CA PRO A 12 18.69 -12.43 12.24
C PRO A 12 18.34 -11.15 12.98
N SER A 13 17.75 -11.31 14.13
CA SER A 13 17.31 -10.27 15.05
C SER A 13 18.50 -9.42 15.55
N GLN A 14 18.79 -8.34 14.86
CA GLN A 14 19.60 -7.22 15.34
C GLN A 14 18.68 -6.03 15.71
N ALA A 15 17.49 -6.31 16.23
CA ALA A 15 16.41 -5.33 16.29
C ALA A 15 16.25 -4.62 17.65
N HIS A 16 17.15 -4.74 18.60
CA HIS A 16 16.81 -4.27 19.96
C HIS A 16 17.36 -2.90 20.38
N SER A 17 18.31 -2.30 19.65
CA SER A 17 18.84 -0.98 20.03
C SER A 17 18.39 0.17 19.12
N GLN A 18 17.88 -0.09 17.93
CA GLN A 18 17.42 0.94 16.99
C GLN A 18 15.89 1.13 16.96
N THR A 19 15.15 0.36 17.75
CA THR A 19 13.68 0.32 17.70
C THR A 19 13.07 1.68 18.02
N GLY A 20 13.62 2.44 18.96
CA GLY A 20 13.07 3.74 19.37
C GLY A 20 13.16 4.81 18.27
N ILE A 21 14.33 4.96 17.65
CA ILE A 21 14.56 5.97 16.59
C ILE A 21 13.75 5.62 15.35
N VAL A 22 13.73 4.34 14.98
CA VAL A 22 12.96 3.85 13.83
C VAL A 22 11.46 4.08 14.07
N LEU A 23 10.95 3.75 15.27
CA LEU A 23 9.55 3.97 15.61
C LEU A 23 9.17 5.45 15.58
N LEU A 24 10.04 6.33 16.12
CA LEU A 24 9.84 7.77 16.09
C LEU A 24 9.79 8.30 14.64
N THR A 25 10.70 7.82 13.79
CA THR A 25 10.74 8.21 12.37
C THR A 25 9.45 7.81 11.66
N TYR A 26 8.98 6.57 11.86
CA TYR A 26 7.71 6.13 11.26
C TYR A 26 6.51 6.90 11.83
N CYS A 27 6.53 7.23 13.11
CA CYS A 27 5.48 8.05 13.72
C CYS A 27 5.43 9.45 13.10
N LEU A 28 6.56 10.12 12.95
CA LEU A 28 6.65 11.44 12.32
C LEU A 28 6.21 11.40 10.85
N LEU A 29 6.65 10.40 10.10
CA LEU A 29 6.22 10.19 8.72
C LEU A 29 4.71 9.93 8.64
N GLY A 30 4.17 9.14 9.57
CA GLY A 30 2.73 8.87 9.65
C GLY A 30 1.91 10.12 9.95
N VAL A 31 2.37 10.95 10.89
CA VAL A 31 1.73 12.24 11.21
C VAL A 31 1.76 13.19 10.01
N PHE A 32 2.93 13.33 9.37
CA PHE A 32 3.07 14.16 8.17
C PHE A 32 2.14 13.68 7.04
N PHE A 33 2.10 12.36 6.82
CA PHE A 33 1.22 11.76 5.81
C PHE A 33 -0.26 11.99 6.15
N GLY A 34 -0.66 11.80 7.41
CA GLY A 34 -2.02 12.05 7.87
C GLY A 34 -2.46 13.50 7.69
N ILE A 35 -1.61 14.48 8.02
CA ILE A 35 -1.86 15.90 7.79
C ILE A 35 -2.04 16.18 6.29
N THR A 36 -1.16 15.62 5.46
CA THR A 36 -1.23 15.80 4.00
C THR A 36 -2.53 15.25 3.44
N LEU A 37 -2.95 14.04 3.84
CA LEU A 37 -4.20 13.43 3.43
C LEU A 37 -5.42 14.26 3.85
N THR A 38 -5.40 14.81 5.06
CA THR A 38 -6.50 15.65 5.57
C THR A 38 -6.59 16.96 4.81
N LYS A 39 -5.46 17.63 4.55
CA LYS A 39 -5.40 18.90 3.81
C LYS A 39 -5.75 18.77 2.34
N SER A 40 -5.43 17.65 1.71
CA SER A 40 -5.75 17.38 0.32
C SER A 40 -7.21 16.95 0.07
N GLU A 41 -8.02 16.86 1.13
CA GLU A 41 -9.42 16.39 1.08
C GLU A 41 -9.59 14.98 0.48
N VAL A 42 -8.51 14.20 0.37
CA VAL A 42 -8.54 12.81 -0.13
C VAL A 42 -9.35 11.89 0.77
N LEU A 43 -9.56 12.28 2.05
CA LEU A 43 -10.40 11.57 3.01
C LEU A 43 -11.90 11.73 2.73
N SER A 44 -12.28 12.72 1.91
CA SER A 44 -13.69 13.02 1.65
C SER A 44 -14.30 11.99 0.70
N TRP A 45 -15.31 11.27 1.19
CA TRP A 45 -16.08 10.34 0.38
C TRP A 45 -16.69 11.02 -0.88
N PHE A 46 -17.12 12.27 -0.75
CA PHE A 46 -17.66 13.04 -1.87
C PHE A 46 -16.66 13.23 -3.01
N ARG A 47 -15.39 13.48 -2.69
CA ARG A 47 -14.31 13.65 -3.69
C ARG A 47 -14.05 12.36 -4.46
N ILE A 48 -14.14 11.23 -3.79
CA ILE A 48 -13.98 9.92 -4.42
C ILE A 48 -15.18 9.59 -5.30
N GLN A 49 -16.40 9.92 -4.85
CA GLN A 49 -17.61 9.79 -5.67
C GLN A 49 -17.56 10.69 -6.92
N GLU A 50 -17.15 11.94 -6.80
CA GLU A 50 -16.97 12.85 -7.93
C GLU A 50 -15.98 12.26 -8.96
N MET A 51 -14.92 11.59 -8.50
CA MET A 51 -13.97 10.90 -9.36
C MET A 51 -14.66 9.78 -10.15
N PHE A 52 -15.38 8.88 -9.49
CA PHE A 52 -16.06 7.77 -10.16
C PHE A 52 -17.19 8.22 -11.10
N ARG A 53 -17.77 9.40 -10.86
CA ARG A 53 -18.75 10.04 -11.74
C ARG A 53 -18.13 10.91 -12.83
N PHE A 54 -16.81 10.98 -12.91
CA PHE A 54 -16.07 11.84 -13.86
C PHE A 54 -16.43 13.35 -13.78
N GLN A 55 -16.85 13.80 -12.60
CA GLN A 55 -17.30 15.19 -12.40
C GLN A 55 -16.15 16.14 -12.04
N SER A 56 -15.03 15.61 -11.51
CA SER A 56 -13.88 16.42 -11.11
C SER A 56 -12.57 15.71 -11.45
N PRO A 57 -11.60 16.38 -12.12
CA PRO A 57 -10.30 15.82 -12.43
C PRO A 57 -9.35 15.79 -11.24
N ARG A 58 -9.62 16.55 -10.17
CA ARG A 58 -8.72 16.79 -9.04
C ARG A 58 -8.13 15.51 -8.44
N MET A 59 -8.95 14.49 -8.24
CA MET A 59 -8.49 13.22 -7.64
C MET A 59 -7.57 12.44 -8.58
N TYR A 60 -7.84 12.48 -9.89
CA TYR A 60 -6.97 11.89 -10.90
C TYR A 60 -5.61 12.60 -10.94
N GLU A 61 -5.57 13.91 -10.80
CA GLU A 61 -4.33 14.69 -10.75
C GLU A 61 -3.49 14.34 -9.53
N ILE A 62 -4.11 14.19 -8.35
CA ILE A 62 -3.43 13.79 -7.13
C ILE A 62 -2.83 12.39 -7.29
N ILE A 63 -3.59 11.42 -7.80
CA ILE A 63 -3.12 10.06 -8.00
C ILE A 63 -2.01 10.03 -9.06
N ALA A 64 -2.20 10.71 -10.18
CA ALA A 64 -1.22 10.76 -11.26
C ALA A 64 0.11 11.40 -10.79
N SER A 65 0.05 12.53 -10.08
CA SER A 65 1.24 13.17 -9.53
C SER A 65 1.95 12.27 -8.53
N ALA A 66 1.22 11.59 -7.65
CA ALA A 66 1.79 10.64 -6.70
C ALA A 66 2.50 9.47 -7.41
N VAL A 67 1.90 8.92 -8.47
CA VAL A 67 2.50 7.84 -9.27
C VAL A 67 3.77 8.33 -9.96
N VAL A 68 3.76 9.52 -10.57
CA VAL A 68 4.94 10.10 -11.24
C VAL A 68 6.08 10.31 -10.24
N VAL A 69 5.79 10.92 -9.09
CA VAL A 69 6.80 11.15 -8.04
C VAL A 69 7.35 9.82 -7.50
N ALA A 70 6.48 8.85 -7.26
CA ALA A 70 6.91 7.52 -6.81
C ALA A 70 7.79 6.81 -7.85
N ALA A 71 7.41 6.86 -9.13
CA ALA A 71 8.20 6.28 -10.21
C ALA A 71 9.57 6.97 -10.34
N ALA A 72 9.61 8.29 -10.28
CA ALA A 72 10.84 9.06 -10.31
C ALA A 72 11.73 8.72 -9.10
N SER A 73 11.17 8.63 -7.90
CA SER A 73 11.89 8.25 -6.69
C SER A 73 12.50 6.87 -6.79
N VAL A 74 11.74 5.88 -7.28
CA VAL A 74 12.24 4.51 -7.49
C VAL A 74 13.34 4.49 -8.57
N ALA A 75 13.18 5.27 -9.64
CA ALA A 75 14.20 5.38 -10.69
C ALA A 75 15.51 5.96 -10.14
N VAL A 76 15.42 7.01 -9.32
CA VAL A 76 16.59 7.64 -8.67
C VAL A 76 17.25 6.64 -7.72
N ILE A 77 16.51 5.94 -6.86
CA ILE A 77 17.04 4.93 -5.94
C ILE A 77 17.79 3.84 -6.71
N LYS A 78 17.21 3.36 -7.81
CA LYS A 78 17.87 2.34 -8.66
C LYS A 78 19.13 2.85 -9.34
N ARG A 79 19.12 4.07 -9.86
CA ARG A 79 20.28 4.67 -10.55
C ARG A 79 21.42 4.98 -9.61
N LEU A 80 21.13 5.51 -8.43
CA LEU A 80 22.13 5.88 -7.44
C LEU A 80 22.63 4.68 -6.62
N GLY A 81 22.00 3.50 -6.74
CA GLY A 81 22.37 2.31 -5.97
C GLY A 81 22.31 2.54 -4.46
N LEU A 82 21.33 3.35 -4.01
CA LEU A 82 21.23 3.71 -2.61
C LEU A 82 21.08 2.46 -1.73
N LYS A 83 21.78 2.47 -0.61
CA LYS A 83 21.71 1.41 0.39
C LYS A 83 20.68 1.78 1.47
N THR A 84 20.10 0.78 2.09
CA THR A 84 19.24 0.95 3.28
C THR A 84 20.06 1.53 4.43
N ILE A 85 19.41 2.11 5.44
CA ILE A 85 20.05 2.58 6.68
C ILE A 85 20.91 1.47 7.32
N SER A 86 20.54 0.20 7.10
CA SER A 86 21.32 -0.98 7.53
C SER A 86 22.45 -1.38 6.56
N SER A 87 22.84 -0.51 5.63
CA SER A 87 23.90 -0.75 4.62
C SER A 87 23.63 -1.91 3.65
N GLU A 88 22.44 -2.48 3.65
CA GLU A 88 22.06 -3.52 2.70
C GLU A 88 21.66 -2.93 1.34
N PRO A 89 22.06 -3.55 0.21
CA PRO A 89 21.64 -3.09 -1.10
C PRO A 89 20.14 -3.30 -1.30
N ILE A 90 19.44 -2.26 -1.76
CA ILE A 90 18.01 -2.33 -2.06
C ILE A 90 17.83 -3.18 -3.31
N LYS A 91 17.45 -4.45 -3.14
CA LYS A 91 17.11 -5.35 -4.25
C LYS A 91 15.61 -5.28 -4.52
N ILE A 92 15.25 -4.74 -5.67
CA ILE A 92 13.86 -4.76 -6.15
C ILE A 92 13.76 -5.92 -7.16
N PRO A 93 13.23 -7.09 -6.76
CA PRO A 93 13.12 -8.22 -7.66
C PRO A 93 12.14 -7.89 -8.79
N PRO A 94 12.44 -8.33 -10.03
CA PRO A 94 11.52 -8.17 -11.15
C PRO A 94 10.22 -8.94 -10.85
N LYS A 95 9.10 -8.28 -11.06
CA LYS A 95 7.79 -8.89 -10.83
C LYS A 95 7.42 -9.80 -12.00
N SER A 96 7.08 -11.05 -11.72
CA SER A 96 6.58 -11.96 -12.74
C SER A 96 5.19 -11.52 -13.18
N LEU A 97 5.08 -11.04 -14.43
CA LEU A 97 3.78 -10.57 -14.95
C LEU A 97 2.83 -11.74 -15.29
N GLY A 98 3.36 -12.96 -15.49
CA GLY A 98 2.56 -14.12 -15.86
C GLY A 98 1.65 -13.82 -17.06
N HIS A 99 0.51 -14.48 -17.14
CA HIS A 99 -0.49 -14.26 -18.20
C HIS A 99 -1.37 -13.03 -17.96
N GLY A 100 -1.10 -12.18 -16.98
CA GLY A 100 -1.87 -10.95 -16.70
C GLY A 100 -3.25 -11.17 -16.05
N VAL A 101 -3.83 -12.34 -16.16
CA VAL A 101 -5.16 -12.68 -15.64
C VAL A 101 -5.28 -12.37 -14.14
N ARG A 102 -4.23 -12.71 -13.40
CA ARG A 102 -4.14 -12.43 -11.96
C ARG A 102 -4.28 -10.94 -11.64
N TYR A 103 -3.69 -10.08 -12.46
CA TYR A 103 -3.77 -8.62 -12.27
C TYR A 103 -5.14 -8.09 -12.69
N ALA A 104 -5.73 -8.61 -13.76
CA ALA A 104 -7.06 -8.23 -14.20
C ALA A 104 -8.12 -8.59 -13.16
N VAL A 105 -8.15 -9.85 -12.71
CA VAL A 105 -9.11 -10.31 -11.70
C VAL A 105 -8.89 -9.62 -10.36
N GLY A 106 -7.65 -9.55 -9.88
CA GLY A 106 -7.31 -8.88 -8.62
C GLY A 106 -7.63 -7.39 -8.65
N GLY A 107 -7.33 -6.72 -9.77
CA GLY A 107 -7.65 -5.31 -9.97
C GLY A 107 -9.16 -5.04 -10.01
N THR A 108 -9.93 -5.91 -10.63
CA THR A 108 -11.40 -5.80 -10.67
C THR A 108 -11.99 -5.97 -9.26
N ILE A 109 -11.58 -6.98 -8.52
CA ILE A 109 -12.05 -7.21 -7.14
C ILE A 109 -11.67 -6.03 -6.24
N PHE A 110 -10.42 -5.55 -6.36
CA PHE A 110 -9.96 -4.37 -5.63
C PHE A 110 -10.77 -3.13 -6.00
N GLY A 111 -10.98 -2.88 -7.29
CA GLY A 111 -11.75 -1.74 -7.79
C GLY A 111 -13.19 -1.73 -7.30
N LEU A 112 -13.85 -2.89 -7.26
CA LEU A 112 -15.19 -3.02 -6.69
C LEU A 112 -15.20 -2.69 -5.20
N GLY A 113 -14.27 -3.25 -4.41
CA GLY A 113 -14.15 -2.94 -2.99
C GLY A 113 -13.88 -1.46 -2.74
N TRP A 114 -13.03 -0.85 -3.56
CA TRP A 114 -12.72 0.57 -3.47
C TRP A 114 -13.94 1.45 -3.81
N ALA A 115 -14.68 1.11 -4.86
CA ALA A 115 -15.90 1.82 -5.24
C ALA A 115 -16.96 1.80 -4.14
N PHE A 116 -17.12 0.66 -3.43
CA PHE A 116 -18.04 0.55 -2.31
C PHE A 116 -17.60 1.31 -1.07
N THR A 117 -16.33 1.24 -0.73
CA THR A 117 -15.79 1.85 0.49
C THR A 117 -15.56 3.35 0.32
N GLY A 118 -15.25 3.78 -0.92
CA GLY A 118 -14.91 5.18 -1.22
C GLY A 118 -13.68 5.67 -0.48
N ALA A 119 -12.79 4.77 -0.05
CA ALA A 119 -11.56 5.13 0.67
C ALA A 119 -10.44 4.13 0.41
N CYS A 120 -9.20 4.65 0.34
CA CYS A 120 -7.99 3.81 0.32
C CYS A 120 -7.61 3.36 1.74
N PRO A 121 -6.81 2.29 1.91
CA PRO A 121 -6.39 1.83 3.24
C PRO A 121 -5.76 2.89 4.13
N GLY A 122 -4.90 3.76 3.59
CA GLY A 122 -4.30 4.86 4.36
C GLY A 122 -5.34 5.84 4.91
N PRO A 123 -6.18 6.43 4.04
CA PRO A 123 -7.33 7.24 4.45
C PRO A 123 -8.27 6.57 5.46
N LEU A 124 -8.50 5.25 5.39
CA LEU A 124 -9.34 4.55 6.37
C LEU A 124 -8.82 4.72 7.81
N PHE A 125 -7.51 4.57 8.03
CA PHE A 125 -6.90 4.78 9.35
C PHE A 125 -6.98 6.24 9.79
N ALA A 126 -6.80 7.19 8.88
CA ALA A 126 -6.95 8.61 9.18
C ALA A 126 -8.40 8.98 9.53
N LEU A 127 -9.40 8.38 8.90
CA LEU A 127 -10.82 8.56 9.23
C LEU A 127 -11.16 8.03 10.63
N VAL A 128 -10.59 6.89 11.04
CA VAL A 128 -10.73 6.40 12.41
C VAL A 128 -10.14 7.41 13.41
N GLY A 129 -8.97 7.98 13.10
CA GLY A 129 -8.36 9.03 13.90
C GLY A 129 -9.20 10.31 13.99
N ASN A 130 -10.02 10.59 12.98
CA ASN A 130 -11.00 11.69 12.99
C ASN A 130 -12.35 11.33 13.67
N GLY A 131 -12.45 10.16 14.30
CA GLY A 131 -13.62 9.74 15.07
C GLY A 131 -14.71 9.01 14.27
N VAL A 132 -14.47 8.68 13.01
CA VAL A 132 -15.42 7.92 12.16
C VAL A 132 -15.31 6.42 12.45
N THR A 133 -15.93 5.98 13.54
CA THR A 133 -15.79 4.60 14.06
C THR A 133 -16.38 3.52 13.14
N VAL A 134 -17.38 3.85 12.32
CA VAL A 134 -17.97 2.92 11.33
C VAL A 134 -16.91 2.34 10.37
N ILE A 135 -15.84 3.08 10.11
CA ILE A 135 -14.73 2.65 9.25
C ILE A 135 -13.96 1.45 9.80
N ILE A 136 -14.04 1.19 11.10
CA ILE A 136 -13.41 0.00 11.72
C ILE A 136 -13.93 -1.30 11.08
N VAL A 137 -15.21 -1.32 10.71
CA VAL A 137 -15.81 -2.48 10.02
C VAL A 137 -15.16 -2.69 8.65
N ALA A 138 -14.89 -1.62 7.91
CA ALA A 138 -14.21 -1.69 6.62
C ALA A 138 -12.76 -2.19 6.77
N ILE A 139 -12.05 -1.73 7.79
CA ILE A 139 -10.68 -2.21 8.10
C ILE A 139 -10.71 -3.69 8.47
N ALA A 140 -11.64 -4.10 9.34
CA ALA A 140 -11.78 -5.50 9.73
C ALA A 140 -12.10 -6.42 8.53
N SER A 141 -12.97 -5.97 7.62
CA SER A 141 -13.29 -6.72 6.40
C SER A 141 -12.09 -6.81 5.45
N ALA A 142 -11.27 -5.74 5.34
CA ALA A 142 -10.06 -5.75 4.55
C ALA A 142 -9.01 -6.72 5.14
N LEU A 143 -8.86 -6.76 6.45
CA LEU A 143 -7.99 -7.72 7.14
C LEU A 143 -8.48 -9.16 6.94
N ALA A 144 -9.77 -9.41 7.05
CA ALA A 144 -10.36 -10.71 6.77
C ALA A 144 -10.12 -11.14 5.32
N GLY A 145 -10.26 -10.23 4.36
CA GLY A 145 -10.00 -10.47 2.94
C GLY A 145 -8.53 -10.82 2.67
N THR A 146 -7.58 -10.13 3.29
CA THR A 146 -6.15 -10.45 3.16
C THR A 146 -5.80 -11.78 3.79
N TRP A 147 -6.37 -12.10 4.94
CA TRP A 147 -6.22 -13.39 5.59
C TRP A 147 -6.78 -14.53 4.72
N LEU A 148 -7.99 -14.37 4.18
CA LEU A 148 -8.60 -15.33 3.28
C LEU A 148 -7.77 -15.53 2.01
N HIS A 149 -7.24 -14.45 1.42
CA HIS A 149 -6.33 -14.54 0.28
C HIS A 149 -5.08 -15.35 0.63
N GLY A 150 -4.52 -15.15 1.83
CA GLY A 150 -3.38 -15.92 2.33
C GLY A 150 -3.67 -17.43 2.38
N LEU A 151 -4.85 -17.81 2.85
CA LEU A 151 -5.30 -19.21 2.89
C LEU A 151 -5.53 -19.82 1.50
N LEU A 152 -6.05 -19.03 0.57
CA LEU A 152 -6.38 -19.48 -0.79
C LEU A 152 -5.17 -19.44 -1.73
N ARG A 153 -4.09 -18.75 -1.36
CA ARG A 153 -2.89 -18.57 -2.18
C ARG A 153 -2.32 -19.88 -2.78
N PRO A 154 -2.28 -21.01 -2.05
CA PRO A 154 -1.79 -22.27 -2.62
C PRO A 154 -2.66 -22.85 -3.74
N ARG A 155 -3.93 -22.43 -3.79
CA ARG A 155 -4.93 -22.93 -4.78
C ARG A 155 -5.14 -21.97 -5.95
N LEU A 156 -4.59 -20.75 -5.88
CA LEU A 156 -4.71 -19.76 -6.95
C LEU A 156 -3.61 -19.99 -8.00
N PRO A 157 -3.94 -19.85 -9.30
CA PRO A 157 -2.95 -19.97 -10.37
C PRO A 157 -1.91 -18.84 -10.24
N HIS A 158 -0.65 -19.22 -10.24
CA HIS A 158 0.50 -18.32 -10.13
C HIS A 158 1.04 -17.94 -11.49
#